data_a2ad223101f730771aa2c69fe4f67455
#
_entry.id   a2ad223101f730771aa2c69fe4f67455
#
_cell.length_a   1.000
_cell.length_b   1.000
_cell.length_c   1.000
_cell.angle_alpha   90.00
_cell.angle_beta   90.00
_cell.angle_gamma   90.00
#
_symmetry.space_group_name_H-M   'P 1'
#
loop_
_entity.id
_entity.type
_entity.pdbx_description
1 polymer ?
#
loop_
_entity_poly.entity_id
_entity_poly.type
_entity_poly.pdbx_seq_one_letter_code
_entity_poly.pdbx_strand_id
1 'polypeptide(L)'
;MASPSSHLLFLVLLCSIPSSYLTASTIPVSVFNTIPHSDPFQRLSHLAFTSIARARHIKNAQNAPTSTTHLFPYSGAYSISLSFGTPPQSIPMLLDTGSSFSWFPCTKRYVCRHCSVSSTGISSFIPKESSSAKILGCMNPKCGWVHQSFDPNTSCQECQLQKTNCTQICPPYIILYGLGSTGGIPMVETLNMPHKKISDFLVGCSLFSSGQPAGVAGFGKGVSSLPSQLGIKKFSYCLVSHKFDNTPKSGFLSMDPESDSNKKTGNLSYTPMLKNPVRAGTSALSDYYYVGLRRITVGGQKVKVSYQQLSPDSDGNGGTIVDSGSTFTYMNQAVFDMVSNAFSEQVKEYKRAETMESQTGLRPCFDVTGHDAVKMPALTLHFKGGAEMALPLENYFFAVDDVQKEVVCLSMVTDNTLLGPELISGPSVILGNFLMQNFHVEYDLTNERFGFRQQSCS
;
A
#
# COMPACT_ATOMS: atom_id res chain seq x y z
N MET A 1 36.51 -77.35 16.56
CA MET A 1 36.39 -76.17 17.48
C MET A 1 36.07 -74.96 16.64
N ALA A 2 34.84 -74.62 16.50
CA ALA A 2 34.36 -73.48 15.73
C ALA A 2 33.85 -72.40 16.66
N SER A 3 34.35 -71.19 16.53
CA SER A 3 33.93 -70.01 17.28
C SER A 3 32.79 -69.30 16.53
N PRO A 4 31.71 -68.86 17.18
CA PRO A 4 30.67 -68.15 16.52
C PRO A 4 30.96 -66.65 16.49
N SER A 5 30.95 -66.07 15.29
CA SER A 5 30.98 -64.62 15.06
C SER A 5 29.62 -63.98 15.40
N SER A 6 29.67 -63.01 16.32
CA SER A 6 28.55 -62.19 16.72
C SER A 6 28.33 -61.04 15.71
N HIS A 7 27.24 -61.06 14.97
CA HIS A 7 26.83 -59.94 14.13
C HIS A 7 26.03 -58.95 14.96
N LEU A 8 26.62 -57.79 15.24
CA LEU A 8 25.95 -56.66 15.84
C LEU A 8 25.15 -55.92 14.75
N LEU A 9 23.82 -56.07 14.78
CA LEU A 9 22.91 -55.27 13.94
C LEU A 9 22.80 -53.87 14.56
N PHE A 10 23.37 -52.86 13.88
CA PHE A 10 23.10 -51.48 14.17
C PHE A 10 21.73 -51.10 13.56
N LEU A 11 20.69 -50.99 14.37
CA LEU A 11 19.43 -50.39 14.01
C LEU A 11 19.62 -48.85 13.95
N VAL A 12 19.79 -48.32 12.75
CA VAL A 12 19.71 -46.84 12.53
C VAL A 12 18.24 -46.46 12.59
N LEU A 13 17.80 -45.91 13.73
CA LEU A 13 16.52 -45.21 13.85
C LEU A 13 16.64 -43.89 13.04
N LEU A 14 16.13 -43.90 11.84
CA LEU A 14 15.84 -42.68 11.08
C LEU A 14 14.69 -41.96 11.79
N CYS A 15 15.01 -41.03 12.69
CA CYS A 15 14.06 -40.03 13.14
C CYS A 15 13.67 -39.16 11.94
N SER A 16 12.58 -39.48 11.29
CA SER A 16 11.92 -38.58 10.37
C SER A 16 11.35 -37.41 11.16
N ILE A 17 12.13 -36.34 11.23
CA ILE A 17 11.61 -35.03 11.67
C ILE A 17 10.56 -34.65 10.65
N PRO A 18 9.29 -34.49 11.02
CA PRO A 18 8.29 -33.97 10.07
C PRO A 18 8.74 -32.59 9.65
N SER A 19 9.15 -32.44 8.43
CA SER A 19 9.31 -31.11 7.80
C SER A 19 7.94 -30.46 7.84
N SER A 20 7.70 -29.62 8.82
CA SER A 20 6.54 -28.74 8.85
C SER A 20 6.70 -27.79 7.67
N TYR A 21 6.08 -28.15 6.55
CA TYR A 21 5.95 -27.24 5.43
C TYR A 21 5.23 -25.98 5.93
N LEU A 22 5.94 -24.85 5.98
CA LEU A 22 5.33 -23.56 6.23
C LEU A 22 4.42 -23.26 5.03
N THR A 23 3.13 -23.49 5.19
CA THR A 23 2.15 -23.20 4.16
C THR A 23 1.96 -21.68 4.06
N ALA A 24 1.79 -21.19 2.85
CA ALA A 24 1.48 -19.79 2.60
C ALA A 24 0.18 -19.41 3.33
N SER A 25 0.19 -18.29 4.05
CA SER A 25 -1.00 -17.77 4.73
C SER A 25 -1.79 -16.92 3.75
N THR A 26 -3.06 -17.24 3.56
CA THR A 26 -3.99 -16.48 2.72
C THR A 26 -4.99 -15.72 3.60
N ILE A 27 -5.13 -14.44 3.34
CA ILE A 27 -6.03 -13.53 4.07
C ILE A 27 -6.98 -12.88 3.06
N PRO A 28 -8.30 -12.83 3.34
CA PRO A 28 -9.23 -12.08 2.52
C PRO A 28 -8.88 -10.59 2.46
N VAL A 29 -8.94 -10.00 1.28
CA VAL A 29 -8.77 -8.56 1.06
C VAL A 29 -10.11 -7.98 0.65
N SER A 30 -10.67 -7.13 1.48
CA SER A 30 -11.98 -6.52 1.26
C SER A 30 -11.82 -5.07 0.82
N VAL A 31 -12.80 -4.58 0.06
CA VAL A 31 -12.89 -3.16 -0.29
C VAL A 31 -13.20 -2.37 0.97
N PHE A 32 -12.41 -1.34 1.23
CA PHE A 32 -12.67 -0.39 2.31
C PHE A 32 -13.39 0.83 1.74
N ASN A 33 -14.70 0.87 1.95
CA ASN A 33 -15.54 1.95 1.44
C ASN A 33 -16.11 2.78 2.60
N THR A 34 -15.65 4.02 2.73
CA THR A 34 -16.16 5.00 3.69
C THR A 34 -16.58 6.30 3.01
N ILE A 35 -16.89 6.25 1.70
CA ILE A 35 -17.24 7.44 0.94
C ILE A 35 -18.64 7.89 1.34
N PRO A 36 -18.81 9.09 1.95
CA PRO A 36 -20.10 9.54 2.46
C PRO A 36 -21.04 10.05 1.36
N HIS A 37 -20.61 10.08 0.10
CA HIS A 37 -21.35 10.71 -0.98
C HIS A 37 -22.19 9.71 -1.75
N SER A 38 -23.50 9.95 -1.82
CA SER A 38 -24.43 9.25 -2.70
C SER A 38 -24.27 9.65 -4.17
N ASP A 39 -23.84 10.88 -4.42
CA ASP A 39 -23.56 11.42 -5.74
C ASP A 39 -22.28 10.79 -6.35
N PRO A 40 -22.38 10.12 -7.51
CA PRO A 40 -21.24 9.48 -8.16
C PRO A 40 -20.11 10.46 -8.53
N PHE A 41 -20.46 11.70 -8.89
CA PHE A 41 -19.48 12.71 -9.29
C PHE A 41 -18.70 13.26 -8.10
N GLN A 42 -19.38 13.52 -6.98
CA GLN A 42 -18.70 13.90 -5.74
C GLN A 42 -17.78 12.77 -5.23
N ARG A 43 -18.21 11.53 -5.39
CA ARG A 43 -17.39 10.37 -5.06
C ARG A 43 -16.13 10.33 -5.91
N LEU A 44 -16.25 10.50 -7.23
CA LEU A 44 -15.11 10.50 -8.15
C LEU A 44 -14.13 11.65 -7.86
N SER A 45 -14.66 12.86 -7.64
CA SER A 45 -13.86 14.03 -7.23
C SER A 45 -13.10 13.76 -5.94
N HIS A 46 -13.75 13.13 -4.97
CA HIS A 46 -13.13 12.77 -3.71
C HIS A 46 -11.98 11.74 -3.90
N LEU A 47 -12.18 10.71 -4.71
CA LEU A 47 -11.13 9.71 -5.01
C LEU A 47 -9.93 10.36 -5.74
N ALA A 48 -10.18 11.26 -6.67
CA ALA A 48 -9.12 12.00 -7.34
C ALA A 48 -8.31 12.86 -6.36
N PHE A 49 -9.01 13.64 -5.53
CA PHE A 49 -8.39 14.51 -4.53
C PHE A 49 -7.55 13.72 -3.50
N THR A 50 -8.08 12.60 -2.99
CA THR A 50 -7.35 11.76 -2.02
C THR A 50 -6.09 11.16 -2.64
N SER A 51 -6.15 10.76 -3.90
CA SER A 51 -5.01 10.21 -4.62
C SER A 51 -3.91 11.26 -4.84
N ILE A 52 -4.27 12.50 -5.20
CA ILE A 52 -3.32 13.61 -5.33
C ILE A 52 -2.66 13.92 -3.97
N ALA A 53 -3.45 14.02 -2.91
CA ALA A 53 -2.93 14.32 -1.59
C ALA A 53 -2.01 13.22 -1.07
N ARG A 54 -2.31 11.94 -1.34
CA ARG A 54 -1.42 10.82 -1.03
C ARG A 54 -0.12 10.91 -1.80
N ALA A 55 -0.17 11.21 -3.10
CA ALA A 55 1.01 11.40 -3.93
C ALA A 55 1.89 12.54 -3.40
N ARG A 56 1.29 13.66 -3.03
CA ARG A 56 2.02 14.81 -2.43
C ARG A 56 2.70 14.42 -1.13
N HIS A 57 2.06 13.63 -0.28
CA HIS A 57 2.68 13.11 0.95
C HIS A 57 3.90 12.22 0.62
N ILE A 58 3.78 11.29 -0.32
CA ILE A 58 4.88 10.41 -0.74
C ILE A 58 6.05 11.23 -1.30
N LYS A 59 5.77 12.26 -2.10
CA LYS A 59 6.78 13.14 -2.71
C LYS A 59 7.43 14.10 -1.71
N ASN A 60 6.71 14.52 -0.68
CA ASN A 60 7.14 15.54 0.28
C ASN A 60 7.41 14.98 1.68
N ALA A 61 7.87 13.77 1.78
CA ALA A 61 8.11 13.08 3.06
C ALA A 61 9.07 13.80 4.03
N GLN A 62 9.67 14.94 3.63
CA GLN A 62 10.61 15.74 4.44
C GLN A 62 10.01 17.00 5.05
N ASN A 63 8.95 17.55 4.48
CA ASN A 63 8.36 18.81 4.91
C ASN A 63 6.88 18.61 5.21
N ALA A 64 6.55 18.24 6.42
CA ALA A 64 5.15 18.25 6.87
C ALA A 64 4.59 19.68 6.73
N PRO A 65 3.62 19.94 5.85
CA PRO A 65 3.05 21.27 5.76
C PRO A 65 2.25 21.57 7.02
N THR A 66 2.55 22.69 7.66
CA THR A 66 1.74 23.30 8.73
C THR A 66 0.45 23.93 8.20
N SER A 67 -0.06 23.45 7.08
CA SER A 67 -1.28 23.96 6.45
C SER A 67 -2.51 23.22 6.97
N THR A 68 -3.42 23.95 7.60
CA THR A 68 -4.78 23.50 7.93
C THR A 68 -5.61 23.38 6.67
N THR A 69 -5.49 22.25 5.97
CA THR A 69 -6.36 21.93 4.84
C THR A 69 -7.51 21.06 5.35
N HIS A 70 -8.74 21.27 4.84
CA HIS A 70 -9.90 20.45 5.18
C HIS A 70 -9.60 18.98 4.93
N LEU A 71 -9.75 18.16 5.98
CA LEU A 71 -9.42 16.74 5.96
C LEU A 71 -10.64 15.97 5.47
N PHE A 72 -10.45 15.17 4.43
CA PHE A 72 -11.47 14.26 3.91
C PHE A 72 -11.16 12.82 4.31
N PRO A 73 -12.19 11.98 4.58
CA PRO A 73 -11.97 10.60 4.99
C PRO A 73 -11.29 9.79 3.89
N TYR A 74 -10.41 8.87 4.31
CA TYR A 74 -9.67 7.97 3.43
C TYR A 74 -10.64 6.95 2.79
N SER A 75 -10.74 6.95 1.46
CA SER A 75 -11.63 6.06 0.71
C SER A 75 -10.96 5.58 -0.57
N GLY A 76 -11.45 4.47 -1.12
CA GLY A 76 -10.87 3.86 -2.31
C GLY A 76 -9.65 2.98 -2.01
N ALA A 77 -9.58 2.39 -0.81
CA ALA A 77 -8.53 1.48 -0.39
C ALA A 77 -9.06 0.04 -0.21
N TYR A 78 -8.14 -0.88 -0.01
CA TYR A 78 -8.43 -2.26 0.35
C TYR A 78 -7.99 -2.55 1.77
N SER A 79 -8.75 -3.35 2.50
CA SER A 79 -8.46 -3.73 3.88
C SER A 79 -8.29 -5.23 4.05
N ILE A 80 -7.51 -5.56 5.07
CA ILE A 80 -7.34 -6.92 5.58
C ILE A 80 -7.68 -6.93 7.06
N SER A 81 -8.20 -8.04 7.56
CA SER A 81 -8.41 -8.23 8.99
C SER A 81 -7.26 -9.02 9.58
N LEU A 82 -6.56 -8.43 10.55
CA LEU A 82 -5.48 -9.06 11.29
C LEU A 82 -5.90 -9.27 12.75
N SER A 83 -5.45 -10.36 13.34
CA SER A 83 -5.79 -10.70 14.73
C SER A 83 -4.59 -10.47 15.65
N PHE A 84 -4.77 -9.60 16.63
CA PHE A 84 -3.74 -9.23 17.61
C PHE A 84 -4.18 -9.60 19.02
N GLY A 85 -3.22 -9.95 19.86
CA GLY A 85 -3.46 -10.14 21.28
C GLY A 85 -3.70 -11.56 21.73
N THR A 86 -3.79 -11.70 23.08
CA THR A 86 -4.06 -12.95 23.77
C THR A 86 -5.12 -12.69 24.87
N PRO A 87 -6.41 -13.02 24.65
CA PRO A 87 -6.98 -13.64 23.45
C PRO A 87 -6.96 -12.74 22.21
N PRO A 88 -7.09 -13.32 20.98
CA PRO A 88 -7.05 -12.57 19.73
C PRO A 88 -8.21 -11.59 19.58
N GLN A 89 -7.91 -10.37 19.13
CA GLN A 89 -8.86 -9.36 18.72
C GLN A 89 -8.63 -9.07 17.22
N SER A 90 -9.67 -9.21 16.40
CA SER A 90 -9.60 -8.98 14.96
C SER A 90 -9.81 -7.51 14.62
N ILE A 91 -8.85 -6.91 13.95
CA ILE A 91 -8.84 -5.48 13.60
C ILE A 91 -8.71 -5.32 12.08
N PRO A 92 -9.64 -4.61 11.43
CA PRO A 92 -9.51 -4.25 10.02
C PRO A 92 -8.45 -3.16 9.86
N MET A 93 -7.54 -3.37 8.90
CA MET A 93 -6.44 -2.46 8.61
C MET A 93 -6.29 -2.30 7.10
N LEU A 94 -5.94 -1.10 6.65
CA LEU A 94 -5.70 -0.82 5.23
C LEU A 94 -4.42 -1.52 4.77
N LEU A 95 -4.46 -2.16 3.61
CA LEU A 95 -3.30 -2.77 2.96
C LEU A 95 -2.50 -1.69 2.24
N ASP A 96 -1.33 -1.34 2.76
CA ASP A 96 -0.54 -0.20 2.30
C ASP A 96 0.91 -0.59 1.98
N THR A 97 1.24 -0.72 0.69
CA THR A 97 2.61 -0.97 0.24
C THR A 97 3.47 0.30 0.15
N GLY A 98 2.89 1.46 0.36
CA GLY A 98 3.55 2.75 0.39
C GLY A 98 3.93 3.23 1.80
N SER A 99 3.75 2.40 2.84
CA SER A 99 4.24 2.67 4.19
C SER A 99 4.72 1.40 4.88
N SER A 100 5.58 1.53 5.91
CA SER A 100 6.16 0.39 6.61
C SER A 100 5.56 0.20 8.01
N PHE A 101 5.33 1.26 8.76
CA PHE A 101 4.88 1.13 10.13
C PHE A 101 3.40 0.79 10.21
N SER A 102 3.07 -0.32 10.88
CA SER A 102 1.69 -0.74 11.12
C SER A 102 1.15 -0.13 12.40
N TRP A 103 -0.12 0.30 12.37
CA TRP A 103 -0.82 0.82 13.54
C TRP A 103 -2.32 0.51 13.48
N PHE A 104 -2.99 0.50 14.61
CA PHE A 104 -4.44 0.34 14.70
C PHE A 104 -5.04 1.31 15.73
N PRO A 105 -6.34 1.63 15.60
CA PRO A 105 -7.11 2.32 16.64
C PRO A 105 -7.03 1.56 17.95
N CYS A 106 -6.80 2.27 19.05
CA CYS A 106 -6.47 1.65 20.33
C CYS A 106 -7.31 2.26 21.45
N THR A 107 -7.77 1.43 22.37
CA THR A 107 -8.62 1.75 23.51
C THR A 107 -10.08 2.11 23.15
N LYS A 108 -10.99 1.97 24.14
CA LYS A 108 -12.40 2.38 24.01
C LYS A 108 -12.59 3.91 23.91
N ARG A 109 -11.51 4.69 24.11
CA ARG A 109 -11.51 6.15 24.05
C ARG A 109 -10.83 6.71 22.82
N TYR A 110 -10.63 5.87 21.81
CA TYR A 110 -10.08 6.33 20.54
C TYR A 110 -10.93 7.44 19.92
N VAL A 111 -10.28 8.48 19.45
CA VAL A 111 -10.93 9.64 18.83
C VAL A 111 -10.50 9.75 17.38
N CYS A 112 -11.46 9.68 16.45
CA CYS A 112 -11.24 10.03 15.07
C CYS A 112 -11.93 11.35 14.73
N ARG A 113 -11.14 12.39 14.40
CA ARG A 113 -11.68 13.67 13.92
C ARG A 113 -11.79 13.64 12.40
N HIS A 114 -12.79 14.31 11.86
CA HIS A 114 -13.06 14.39 10.40
C HIS A 114 -13.13 13.01 9.73
N CYS A 115 -13.61 12.00 10.46
CA CYS A 115 -13.86 10.67 9.90
C CYS A 115 -15.33 10.55 9.49
N SER A 116 -15.59 9.85 8.38
CA SER A 116 -16.93 9.57 7.89
C SER A 116 -17.72 8.61 8.78
N VAL A 117 -17.01 7.86 9.62
CA VAL A 117 -17.60 6.89 10.57
C VAL A 117 -17.53 7.47 11.97
N SER A 118 -18.61 7.35 12.74
CA SER A 118 -18.59 7.75 14.16
C SER A 118 -17.53 6.94 14.92
N SER A 119 -16.93 7.53 15.95
CA SER A 119 -15.90 6.86 16.76
C SER A 119 -16.39 5.55 17.38
N THR A 120 -17.70 5.40 17.59
CA THR A 120 -18.32 4.17 18.11
C THR A 120 -18.40 3.04 17.07
N GLY A 121 -18.32 3.36 15.77
CA GLY A 121 -18.29 2.39 14.66
C GLY A 121 -16.88 1.92 14.27
N ILE A 122 -15.83 2.48 14.90
CA ILE A 122 -14.45 2.12 14.59
C ILE A 122 -14.00 0.96 15.47
N SER A 123 -13.56 -0.13 14.84
CA SER A 123 -12.97 -1.28 15.54
C SER A 123 -11.65 -0.88 16.17
N SER A 124 -11.53 -0.98 17.48
CA SER A 124 -10.35 -0.62 18.26
C SER A 124 -9.78 -1.81 19.01
N PHE A 125 -8.47 -1.93 19.01
CA PHE A 125 -7.77 -2.90 19.88
C PHE A 125 -7.81 -2.43 21.34
N ILE A 126 -8.05 -3.35 22.26
CA ILE A 126 -8.14 -3.04 23.70
C ILE A 126 -6.96 -3.70 24.43
N PRO A 127 -5.88 -2.96 24.71
CA PRO A 127 -4.67 -3.55 25.32
C PRO A 127 -4.92 -4.21 26.67
N LYS A 128 -5.84 -3.66 27.47
CA LYS A 128 -6.21 -4.24 28.78
C LYS A 128 -6.87 -5.63 28.71
N GLU A 129 -7.39 -5.98 27.55
CA GLU A 129 -8.00 -7.29 27.27
C GLU A 129 -7.01 -8.28 26.65
N SER A 130 -5.72 -7.90 26.53
CA SER A 130 -4.65 -8.76 26.01
C SER A 130 -3.53 -8.93 27.03
N SER A 131 -3.24 -10.18 27.39
CA SER A 131 -2.13 -10.52 28.29
C SER A 131 -0.74 -10.38 27.64
N SER A 132 -0.68 -10.32 26.30
CA SER A 132 0.56 -10.15 25.55
C SER A 132 0.90 -8.69 25.21
N ALA A 133 -0.01 -7.75 25.45
CA ALA A 133 0.19 -6.34 25.20
C ALA A 133 1.29 -5.74 26.08
N LYS A 134 2.30 -5.13 25.45
CA LYS A 134 3.38 -4.43 26.18
C LYS A 134 3.71 -3.10 25.50
N ILE A 135 3.77 -2.03 26.29
CA ILE A 135 4.30 -0.75 25.80
C ILE A 135 5.78 -0.93 25.49
N LEU A 136 6.22 -0.38 24.37
CA LEU A 136 7.63 -0.49 23.94
C LEU A 136 8.52 0.34 24.88
N GLY A 137 9.52 -0.28 25.47
CA GLY A 137 10.51 0.40 26.29
C GLY A 137 11.47 1.24 25.44
N CYS A 138 11.97 2.34 26.00
CA CYS A 138 12.85 3.28 25.30
C CYS A 138 14.13 2.61 24.80
N MET A 139 14.74 1.71 25.59
CA MET A 139 15.96 0.99 25.22
C MET A 139 15.75 -0.21 24.27
N ASN A 140 14.49 -0.50 23.89
CA ASN A 140 14.23 -1.56 22.93
C ASN A 140 14.68 -1.13 21.53
N PRO A 141 15.49 -1.94 20.80
CA PRO A 141 15.96 -1.59 19.46
C PRO A 141 14.86 -1.21 18.47
N LYS A 142 13.66 -1.77 18.63
CA LYS A 142 12.51 -1.45 17.79
C LYS A 142 12.00 -0.01 17.95
N CYS A 143 12.39 0.70 19.01
CA CYS A 143 12.09 2.13 19.16
C CYS A 143 12.72 2.94 18.01
N GLY A 144 13.94 2.58 17.60
CA GLY A 144 14.60 3.16 16.43
C GLY A 144 13.93 2.81 15.08
N TRP A 145 13.05 1.81 15.02
CA TRP A 145 12.27 1.51 13.80
C TRP A 145 11.07 2.46 13.60
N VAL A 146 10.65 3.11 14.69
CA VAL A 146 9.52 4.06 14.67
C VAL A 146 10.00 5.47 14.42
N HIS A 147 11.14 5.84 14.99
CA HIS A 147 11.66 7.19 14.96
C HIS A 147 12.92 7.28 14.10
N GLN A 148 12.87 8.13 13.08
CA GLN A 148 14.06 8.45 12.29
C GLN A 148 15.09 9.16 13.19
N SER A 149 16.36 8.83 13.03
CA SER A 149 17.46 9.43 13.81
C SER A 149 17.34 9.24 15.34
N PHE A 150 16.69 8.16 15.78
CA PHE A 150 16.59 7.83 17.19
C PHE A 150 17.96 7.45 17.76
N ASP A 151 18.43 8.21 18.75
CA ASP A 151 19.60 7.89 19.52
C ASP A 151 19.19 7.56 20.97
N PRO A 152 19.35 6.30 21.42
CA PRO A 152 19.01 5.92 22.80
C PRO A 152 19.77 6.73 23.86
N ASN A 153 20.96 7.22 23.57
CA ASN A 153 21.77 7.98 24.52
C ASN A 153 21.18 9.35 24.84
N THR A 154 20.55 9.97 23.85
CA THR A 154 19.93 11.29 24.01
C THR A 154 18.45 11.21 24.32
N SER A 155 17.75 10.20 23.76
CA SER A 155 16.30 10.07 23.90
C SER A 155 15.85 9.32 25.15
N CYS A 156 16.71 8.46 25.73
CA CYS A 156 16.40 7.61 26.88
C CYS A 156 17.22 8.00 28.14
N GLN A 157 17.20 9.28 28.48
CA GLN A 157 18.06 9.82 29.56
C GLN A 157 17.82 9.18 30.92
N GLU A 158 16.56 8.86 31.28
CA GLU A 158 16.27 8.16 32.53
C GLU A 158 16.92 6.79 32.60
N CYS A 159 16.96 6.08 31.45
CA CYS A 159 17.60 4.76 31.36
C CYS A 159 19.12 4.83 31.45
N GLN A 160 19.75 5.95 31.13
CA GLN A 160 21.19 6.15 31.31
C GLN A 160 21.56 6.31 32.79
N LEU A 161 20.66 6.91 33.57
CA LEU A 161 20.85 7.11 35.00
C LEU A 161 20.53 5.84 35.83
N GLN A 162 19.54 5.04 35.38
CA GLN A 162 19.05 3.85 36.07
C GLN A 162 19.21 2.60 35.20
N LYS A 163 20.41 2.06 35.09
CA LYS A 163 20.74 0.94 34.18
C LYS A 163 19.95 -0.36 34.39
N THR A 164 19.43 -0.61 35.59
CA THR A 164 18.79 -1.89 35.92
C THR A 164 17.27 -1.92 35.99
N ASN A 165 16.62 -0.78 36.15
CA ASN A 165 15.15 -0.67 36.32
C ASN A 165 14.53 0.49 35.52
N CYS A 166 15.00 0.74 34.31
CA CYS A 166 14.45 1.81 33.51
C CYS A 166 13.01 1.49 33.08
N THR A 167 12.10 2.40 33.43
CA THR A 167 10.68 2.34 33.07
C THR A 167 10.32 3.33 31.95
N GLN A 168 11.29 4.08 31.43
CA GLN A 168 11.06 5.02 30.34
C GLN A 168 10.57 4.28 29.09
N ILE A 169 9.44 4.74 28.54
CA ILE A 169 8.85 4.18 27.32
C ILE A 169 9.46 4.84 26.08
N CYS A 170 9.38 4.14 24.95
CA CYS A 170 9.68 4.71 23.64
C CYS A 170 8.76 5.93 23.39
N PRO A 171 9.29 7.06 22.88
CA PRO A 171 8.52 8.25 22.64
C PRO A 171 7.24 8.00 21.83
N PRO A 172 6.15 8.75 22.08
CA PRO A 172 4.96 8.69 21.24
C PRO A 172 5.29 9.03 19.78
N TYR A 173 4.56 8.39 18.85
CA TYR A 173 4.68 8.69 17.44
C TYR A 173 3.55 9.59 16.95
N ILE A 174 3.84 10.37 15.93
CA ILE A 174 2.86 11.06 15.08
C ILE A 174 3.22 10.74 13.64
N ILE A 175 2.23 10.24 12.88
CA ILE A 175 2.38 9.99 11.45
C ILE A 175 1.41 10.92 10.73
N LEU A 176 1.94 11.61 9.74
CA LEU A 176 1.16 12.41 8.82
C LEU A 176 0.93 11.60 7.55
N TYR A 177 -0.27 11.65 7.02
CA TYR A 177 -0.65 11.09 5.72
C TYR A 177 -1.08 12.23 4.80
N GLY A 178 -1.28 11.92 3.52
CA GLY A 178 -1.71 12.95 2.57
C GLY A 178 -2.95 13.73 3.01
N LEU A 179 -3.90 13.07 3.66
CA LEU A 179 -5.16 13.67 4.13
C LEU A 179 -5.50 13.29 5.56
N GLY A 180 -4.53 13.08 6.39
CA GLY A 180 -4.83 12.74 7.76
C GLY A 180 -3.60 12.57 8.60
N SER A 181 -3.83 12.24 9.84
CA SER A 181 -2.77 11.97 10.80
C SER A 181 -3.21 10.96 11.82
N THR A 182 -2.25 10.32 12.44
CA THR A 182 -2.48 9.48 13.61
C THR A 182 -1.38 9.69 14.62
N GLY A 183 -1.72 9.52 15.88
CA GLY A 183 -0.75 9.61 16.96
C GLY A 183 -1.06 8.63 18.08
N GLY A 184 -0.01 8.10 18.67
CA GLY A 184 -0.15 7.09 19.69
C GLY A 184 1.17 6.65 20.28
N ILE A 185 1.17 5.48 20.90
CA ILE A 185 2.30 4.91 21.61
C ILE A 185 2.76 3.63 20.90
N PRO A 186 4.06 3.46 20.62
CA PRO A 186 4.59 2.21 20.11
C PRO A 186 4.42 1.10 21.16
N MET A 187 3.95 -0.06 20.73
CA MET A 187 3.80 -1.25 21.56
C MET A 187 4.27 -2.49 20.82
N VAL A 188 4.49 -3.56 21.55
CA VAL A 188 4.65 -4.89 20.99
C VAL A 188 3.49 -5.77 21.41
N GLU A 189 3.04 -6.59 20.47
CA GLU A 189 1.89 -7.46 20.66
C GLU A 189 2.08 -8.80 19.93
N THR A 190 1.29 -9.80 20.26
CA THR A 190 1.23 -11.05 19.52
C THR A 190 0.33 -10.89 18.30
N LEU A 191 0.91 -11.01 17.10
CA LEU A 191 0.16 -11.12 15.86
C LEU A 191 -0.18 -12.60 15.61
N ASN A 192 -1.48 -12.91 15.52
CA ASN A 192 -1.98 -14.26 15.29
C ASN A 192 -2.25 -14.47 13.80
N MET A 193 -1.38 -15.22 13.12
CA MET A 193 -1.55 -15.67 11.76
C MET A 193 -2.22 -17.06 11.73
N PRO A 194 -2.86 -17.48 10.62
CA PRO A 194 -3.61 -18.73 10.56
C PRO A 194 -2.86 -19.97 11.08
N HIS A 195 -1.54 -20.02 10.91
CA HIS A 195 -0.73 -21.18 11.31
C HIS A 195 0.46 -20.82 12.22
N LYS A 196 0.59 -19.55 12.61
CA LYS A 196 1.75 -19.06 13.37
C LYS A 196 1.39 -17.88 14.25
N LYS A 197 1.87 -17.90 15.49
CA LYS A 197 1.86 -16.72 16.37
C LYS A 197 3.21 -16.02 16.30
N ILE A 198 3.19 -14.72 16.13
CA ILE A 198 4.38 -13.88 16.10
C ILE A 198 4.36 -13.03 17.36
N SER A 199 5.17 -13.39 18.33
CA SER A 199 5.36 -12.57 19.54
C SER A 199 6.18 -11.33 19.24
N ASP A 200 6.04 -10.33 20.10
CA ASP A 200 6.80 -9.08 20.03
C ASP A 200 6.67 -8.33 18.70
N PHE A 201 5.55 -8.48 18.00
CA PHE A 201 5.27 -7.71 16.78
C PHE A 201 5.12 -6.23 17.13
N LEU A 202 5.98 -5.37 16.54
CA LEU A 202 5.91 -3.92 16.72
C LEU A 202 4.69 -3.35 16.00
N VAL A 203 3.86 -2.62 16.74
CA VAL A 203 2.67 -1.96 16.19
C VAL A 203 2.39 -0.66 16.95
N GLY A 204 1.77 0.30 16.29
CA GLY A 204 1.32 1.54 16.90
C GLY A 204 -0.06 1.38 17.54
N CYS A 205 -0.16 1.64 18.84
CA CYS A 205 -1.43 1.82 19.54
C CYS A 205 -1.86 3.28 19.35
N SER A 206 -2.67 3.55 18.32
CA SER A 206 -3.14 4.90 18.03
C SER A 206 -4.22 5.33 19.00
N LEU A 207 -4.05 6.48 19.62
CA LEU A 207 -4.98 7.05 20.58
C LEU A 207 -5.93 8.05 19.92
N PHE A 208 -5.49 8.65 18.82
CA PHE A 208 -6.30 9.55 18.02
C PHE A 208 -5.87 9.52 16.56
N SER A 209 -6.80 9.86 15.69
CA SER A 209 -6.50 10.16 14.28
C SER A 209 -7.34 11.33 13.80
N SER A 210 -6.98 11.83 12.63
CA SER A 210 -7.76 12.78 11.85
C SER A 210 -7.82 12.28 10.42
N GLY A 211 -9.04 12.13 9.88
CA GLY A 211 -9.24 11.64 8.52
C GLY A 211 -8.82 10.17 8.27
N GLN A 212 -8.48 9.40 9.31
CA GLN A 212 -8.04 8.00 9.22
C GLN A 212 -8.94 7.09 10.06
N PRO A 213 -10.04 6.58 9.51
CA PRO A 213 -11.03 5.81 10.27
C PRO A 213 -10.61 4.36 10.54
N ALA A 214 -9.53 3.87 9.93
CA ALA A 214 -9.01 2.52 10.12
C ALA A 214 -7.51 2.53 10.36
N GLY A 215 -6.99 1.47 10.94
CA GLY A 215 -5.56 1.21 11.05
C GLY A 215 -4.91 0.97 9.68
N VAL A 216 -3.58 0.95 9.66
CA VAL A 216 -2.78 0.66 8.47
C VAL A 216 -1.89 -0.54 8.73
N ALA A 217 -1.96 -1.54 7.86
CA ALA A 217 -0.99 -2.62 7.78
C ALA A 217 0.09 -2.23 6.76
N GLY A 218 1.25 -1.83 7.25
CA GLY A 218 2.37 -1.37 6.43
C GLY A 218 3.07 -2.53 5.75
N PHE A 219 3.04 -2.56 4.43
CA PHE A 219 3.65 -3.58 3.56
C PHE A 219 4.85 -3.06 2.78
N GLY A 220 5.40 -1.90 3.15
CA GLY A 220 6.60 -1.34 2.53
C GLY A 220 7.87 -2.16 2.79
N LYS A 221 9.01 -1.68 2.30
CA LYS A 221 10.32 -2.36 2.41
C LYS A 221 11.02 -2.13 3.75
N GLY A 222 10.57 -1.17 4.56
CA GLY A 222 11.22 -0.80 5.81
C GLY A 222 11.17 -1.90 6.87
N VAL A 223 12.10 -1.83 7.83
CA VAL A 223 12.26 -2.85 8.89
C VAL A 223 11.05 -3.01 9.80
N SER A 224 10.24 -1.94 9.96
CA SER A 224 9.00 -1.95 10.74
C SER A 224 7.80 -2.53 9.99
N SER A 225 7.95 -2.86 8.71
CA SER A 225 6.85 -3.39 7.89
C SER A 225 6.44 -4.79 8.32
N LEU A 226 5.18 -5.12 8.03
CA LEU A 226 4.63 -6.44 8.33
C LEU A 226 5.44 -7.57 7.64
N PRO A 227 5.78 -7.50 6.32
CA PRO A 227 6.60 -8.51 5.69
C PRO A 227 7.99 -8.67 6.35
N SER A 228 8.64 -7.56 6.71
CA SER A 228 9.97 -7.59 7.35
C SER A 228 9.89 -8.22 8.74
N GLN A 229 8.93 -7.86 9.57
CA GLN A 229 8.77 -8.40 10.92
C GLN A 229 8.39 -9.89 10.92
N LEU A 230 7.68 -10.37 9.90
CA LEU A 230 7.32 -11.78 9.75
C LEU A 230 8.40 -12.61 9.06
N GLY A 231 9.43 -11.98 8.49
CA GLY A 231 10.44 -12.64 7.67
C GLY A 231 9.89 -13.19 6.36
N ILE A 232 8.86 -12.55 5.80
CA ILE A 232 8.22 -12.94 4.56
C ILE A 232 9.20 -12.76 3.40
N LYS A 233 9.33 -13.79 2.57
CA LYS A 233 10.17 -13.78 1.38
C LYS A 233 9.43 -13.34 0.14
N LYS A 234 8.13 -13.56 0.13
CA LYS A 234 7.25 -13.23 -0.98
C LYS A 234 5.84 -12.97 -0.47
N PHE A 235 5.19 -11.95 -0.98
CA PHE A 235 3.75 -11.77 -0.80
C PHE A 235 3.09 -11.40 -2.13
N SER A 236 1.82 -11.70 -2.24
CA SER A 236 1.02 -11.36 -3.41
C SER A 236 -0.39 -11.01 -3.00
N TYR A 237 -1.04 -10.19 -3.80
CA TYR A 237 -2.46 -9.90 -3.65
C TYR A 237 -3.18 -9.92 -5.00
N CYS A 238 -4.49 -10.14 -4.92
CA CYS A 238 -5.40 -10.03 -6.04
C CYS A 238 -6.57 -9.16 -5.61
N LEU A 239 -6.66 -7.95 -6.16
CA LEU A 239 -7.66 -6.96 -5.79
C LEU A 239 -8.88 -7.10 -6.68
N VAL A 240 -10.06 -7.28 -6.07
CA VAL A 240 -11.30 -7.36 -6.84
C VAL A 240 -11.62 -6.05 -7.53
N SER A 241 -12.17 -6.14 -8.75
CA SER A 241 -12.69 -4.97 -9.44
C SER A 241 -14.00 -4.51 -8.82
N HIS A 242 -14.10 -3.23 -8.54
CA HIS A 242 -15.31 -2.60 -8.03
C HIS A 242 -15.37 -1.11 -8.41
N LYS A 243 -16.57 -0.57 -8.46
CA LYS A 243 -16.82 0.85 -8.70
C LYS A 243 -16.91 1.67 -7.38
N PHE A 244 -16.27 1.21 -6.31
CA PHE A 244 -16.39 1.76 -4.95
C PHE A 244 -17.87 1.82 -4.47
N ASP A 245 -18.63 0.82 -4.87
CA ASP A 245 -19.96 0.54 -4.38
C ASP A 245 -19.91 -0.35 -3.12
N ASN A 246 -21.04 -0.54 -2.47
CA ASN A 246 -21.16 -1.34 -1.25
C ASN A 246 -21.28 -2.85 -1.53
N THR A 247 -20.92 -3.32 -2.72
CA THR A 247 -21.01 -4.74 -3.07
C THR A 247 -19.98 -5.54 -2.26
N PRO A 248 -20.38 -6.56 -1.50
CA PRO A 248 -19.45 -7.37 -0.71
C PRO A 248 -18.65 -8.29 -1.64
N LYS A 249 -17.48 -7.83 -2.02
CA LYS A 249 -16.52 -8.61 -2.81
C LYS A 249 -15.20 -8.67 -2.05
N SER A 250 -14.51 -9.79 -2.13
CA SER A 250 -13.19 -9.94 -1.55
C SER A 250 -12.23 -10.61 -2.49
N GLY A 251 -11.04 -10.08 -2.59
CA GLY A 251 -9.88 -10.74 -3.17
C GLY A 251 -9.08 -11.47 -2.11
N PHE A 252 -7.79 -11.62 -2.34
CA PHE A 252 -6.90 -12.29 -1.37
C PHE A 252 -5.52 -11.65 -1.30
N LEU A 253 -4.91 -11.78 -0.13
CA LEU A 253 -3.50 -11.55 0.15
C LEU A 253 -2.87 -12.89 0.54
N SER A 254 -1.78 -13.26 -0.10
CA SER A 254 -0.97 -14.43 0.24
C SER A 254 0.41 -13.99 0.71
N MET A 255 0.87 -14.57 1.79
CA MET A 255 2.20 -14.32 2.34
C MET A 255 2.97 -15.63 2.44
N ASP A 256 4.12 -15.72 1.78
CA ASP A 256 4.94 -16.91 1.71
C ASP A 256 6.27 -16.66 2.46
N PRO A 257 6.53 -17.39 3.55
CA PRO A 257 7.78 -17.30 4.29
C PRO A 257 8.94 -18.04 3.58
N GLU A 258 8.61 -18.98 2.66
CA GLU A 258 9.59 -19.75 1.91
C GLU A 258 9.48 -19.41 0.42
N SER A 259 10.42 -18.62 -0.09
CA SER A 259 10.57 -18.44 -1.53
C SER A 259 11.30 -19.65 -2.10
N ASP A 260 10.58 -20.63 -2.63
CA ASP A 260 11.19 -21.59 -3.54
C ASP A 260 11.49 -20.87 -4.86
N SER A 261 12.77 -20.46 -5.01
CA SER A 261 13.26 -19.72 -6.18
C SER A 261 13.04 -20.47 -7.50
N ASN A 262 12.81 -21.78 -7.45
CA ASN A 262 12.58 -22.65 -8.58
C ASN A 262 11.08 -22.85 -8.92
N LYS A 263 10.18 -22.51 -8.01
CA LYS A 263 8.76 -22.58 -8.28
C LYS A 263 8.34 -21.37 -9.12
N LYS A 264 8.39 -21.50 -10.44
CA LYS A 264 7.73 -20.55 -11.33
C LYS A 264 6.25 -20.54 -10.99
N THR A 265 5.81 -19.53 -10.28
CA THR A 265 4.38 -19.22 -10.15
C THR A 265 3.89 -18.88 -11.55
N GLY A 266 3.18 -19.85 -12.19
CA GLY A 266 2.97 -19.91 -13.62
C GLY A 266 2.58 -18.59 -14.26
N ASN A 267 3.12 -18.29 -15.42
CA ASN A 267 2.80 -17.17 -16.34
C ASN A 267 2.78 -15.75 -15.78
N LEU A 268 3.46 -15.46 -14.66
CA LEU A 268 3.68 -14.09 -14.20
C LEU A 268 4.75 -13.40 -15.07
N SER A 269 4.45 -12.18 -15.49
CA SER A 269 5.43 -11.28 -16.08
C SER A 269 6.17 -10.54 -14.98
N TYR A 270 7.51 -10.55 -14.99
CA TYR A 270 8.32 -9.93 -13.95
C TYR A 270 9.15 -8.77 -14.46
N THR A 271 9.24 -7.72 -13.64
CA THR A 271 10.22 -6.65 -13.77
C THR A 271 11.10 -6.61 -12.52
N PRO A 272 12.42 -6.33 -12.63
CA PRO A 272 13.25 -6.16 -11.45
C PRO A 272 12.77 -4.94 -10.63
N MET A 273 12.79 -5.06 -9.32
CA MET A 273 12.72 -3.91 -8.42
C MET A 273 14.03 -3.12 -8.56
N LEU A 274 13.90 -1.81 -8.56
CA LEU A 274 15.06 -0.92 -8.61
C LEU A 274 15.58 -0.68 -7.19
N LYS A 275 16.86 -0.36 -7.08
CA LYS A 275 17.43 0.12 -5.83
C LYS A 275 16.75 1.44 -5.45
N ASN A 276 16.38 1.54 -4.18
CA ASN A 276 15.80 2.78 -3.68
C ASN A 276 16.88 3.87 -3.66
N PRO A 277 16.51 5.11 -4.03
CA PRO A 277 17.40 6.25 -3.89
C PRO A 277 17.82 6.41 -2.42
N VAL A 278 19.09 6.72 -2.19
CA VAL A 278 19.65 6.97 -0.86
C VAL A 278 19.93 8.45 -0.75
N ARG A 279 19.03 9.19 -0.16
CA ARG A 279 19.24 10.60 0.13
C ARG A 279 19.55 10.78 1.61
N ALA A 280 20.62 11.51 1.92
CA ALA A 280 20.99 11.81 3.30
C ALA A 280 19.82 12.49 4.03
N GLY A 281 19.43 11.96 5.18
CA GLY A 281 18.33 12.50 6.00
C GLY A 281 16.92 12.07 5.62
N THR A 282 16.73 11.18 4.63
CA THR A 282 15.40 10.65 4.28
C THR A 282 15.37 9.14 4.22
N SER A 283 14.76 8.52 5.22
CA SER A 283 14.46 7.08 5.19
C SER A 283 13.17 6.75 4.42
N ALA A 284 12.28 7.72 4.20
CA ALA A 284 10.98 7.47 3.59
C ALA A 284 11.06 6.89 2.18
N LEU A 285 12.05 7.31 1.37
CA LEU A 285 12.28 6.75 0.05
C LEU A 285 12.72 5.28 0.08
N SER A 286 13.30 4.81 1.20
CA SER A 286 13.73 3.42 1.37
C SER A 286 12.57 2.44 1.51
N ASP A 287 11.38 2.93 1.85
CA ASP A 287 10.21 2.12 2.13
C ASP A 287 9.41 1.73 0.88
N TYR A 288 9.63 2.39 -0.26
CA TYR A 288 8.85 2.19 -1.48
C TYR A 288 9.39 1.07 -2.36
N TYR A 289 8.48 0.46 -3.14
CA TYR A 289 8.83 -0.51 -4.19
C TYR A 289 8.98 0.21 -5.52
N TYR A 290 10.21 0.56 -5.87
CA TYR A 290 10.53 1.13 -7.18
C TYR A 290 10.56 0.04 -8.26
N VAL A 291 9.84 0.27 -9.36
CA VAL A 291 9.77 -0.62 -10.53
C VAL A 291 10.29 0.06 -11.78
N GLY A 292 10.86 -0.73 -12.69
CA GLY A 292 11.53 -0.19 -13.87
C GLY A 292 10.57 0.10 -15.03
N LEU A 293 9.64 1.05 -14.89
CA LEU A 293 8.83 1.51 -16.03
C LEU A 293 9.73 2.17 -17.09
N ARG A 294 9.60 1.77 -18.36
CA ARG A 294 10.45 2.19 -19.48
C ARG A 294 9.70 2.95 -20.53
N ARG A 295 8.45 2.61 -20.75
CA ARG A 295 7.65 3.16 -21.83
C ARG A 295 6.16 3.04 -21.48
N ILE A 296 5.39 4.00 -21.95
CA ILE A 296 3.92 3.97 -21.92
C ILE A 296 3.46 4.03 -23.38
N THR A 297 2.47 3.21 -23.74
CA THR A 297 1.81 3.28 -25.07
C THR A 297 0.32 3.48 -24.91
N VAL A 298 -0.26 4.33 -25.75
CA VAL A 298 -1.70 4.60 -25.85
C VAL A 298 -2.12 4.30 -27.29
N GLY A 299 -3.06 3.38 -27.48
CA GLY A 299 -3.47 2.92 -28.80
C GLY A 299 -2.31 2.32 -29.63
N GLY A 300 -1.36 1.66 -28.96
CA GLY A 300 -0.15 1.15 -29.60
C GLY A 300 0.94 2.19 -29.91
N GLN A 301 0.63 3.48 -29.77
CA GLN A 301 1.58 4.55 -30.04
C GLN A 301 2.39 4.90 -28.79
N LYS A 302 3.72 5.06 -28.93
CA LYS A 302 4.60 5.43 -27.83
C LYS A 302 4.33 6.87 -27.37
N VAL A 303 4.00 7.03 -26.09
CA VAL A 303 3.97 8.34 -25.44
C VAL A 303 5.40 8.85 -25.24
N LYS A 304 5.66 10.11 -25.61
CA LYS A 304 7.03 10.69 -25.62
C LYS A 304 7.50 11.12 -24.22
N VAL A 305 7.35 10.25 -23.21
CA VAL A 305 7.87 10.49 -21.86
C VAL A 305 9.38 10.30 -21.84
N SER A 306 10.11 11.24 -21.23
CA SER A 306 11.56 11.12 -21.11
C SER A 306 11.96 10.01 -20.13
N TYR A 307 13.10 9.38 -20.37
CA TYR A 307 13.63 8.34 -19.48
C TYR A 307 13.91 8.87 -18.07
N GLN A 308 14.34 10.13 -17.96
CA GLN A 308 14.58 10.78 -16.66
C GLN A 308 13.32 10.84 -15.79
N GLN A 309 12.14 10.98 -16.38
CA GLN A 309 10.88 10.95 -15.64
C GLN A 309 10.56 9.53 -15.13
N LEU A 310 10.90 8.49 -15.88
CA LEU A 310 10.55 7.10 -15.57
C LEU A 310 11.61 6.36 -14.76
N SER A 311 12.80 6.96 -14.56
CA SER A 311 13.91 6.38 -13.79
C SER A 311 14.25 7.26 -12.60
N PRO A 312 14.37 6.72 -11.37
CA PRO A 312 14.78 7.54 -10.23
C PRO A 312 16.24 8.00 -10.40
N ASP A 313 16.51 9.25 -10.03
CA ASP A 313 17.87 9.76 -9.87
C ASP A 313 18.43 9.49 -8.46
N SER A 314 19.64 9.93 -8.19
CA SER A 314 20.28 9.77 -6.86
C SER A 314 19.55 10.51 -5.74
N ASP A 315 18.84 11.58 -6.07
CA ASP A 315 18.09 12.39 -5.11
C ASP A 315 16.66 11.90 -4.89
N GLY A 316 16.25 10.83 -5.60
CA GLY A 316 14.94 10.23 -5.51
C GLY A 316 13.86 10.92 -6.34
N ASN A 317 14.26 11.79 -7.27
CA ASN A 317 13.31 12.39 -8.22
C ASN A 317 13.14 11.47 -9.42
N GLY A 318 11.94 11.46 -9.97
CA GLY A 318 11.63 10.55 -11.07
C GLY A 318 11.36 9.12 -10.62
N GLY A 319 11.21 8.24 -11.59
CA GLY A 319 10.92 6.82 -11.34
C GLY A 319 9.46 6.52 -11.07
N THR A 320 9.21 5.22 -10.89
CA THR A 320 7.87 4.67 -10.70
C THR A 320 7.85 3.79 -9.47
N ILE A 321 6.90 4.01 -8.58
CA ILE A 321 6.65 3.14 -7.42
C ILE A 321 5.27 2.49 -7.53
N VAL A 322 5.06 1.41 -6.76
CA VAL A 322 3.77 0.72 -6.61
C VAL A 322 3.25 0.98 -5.21
N ASP A 323 2.02 1.52 -5.11
CA ASP A 323 1.38 1.86 -3.83
C ASP A 323 -0.08 1.42 -3.79
N SER A 324 -0.37 0.35 -3.05
CA SER A 324 -1.74 -0.12 -2.83
C SER A 324 -2.56 0.81 -1.94
N GLY A 325 -1.92 1.71 -1.21
CA GLY A 325 -2.55 2.77 -0.41
C GLY A 325 -3.03 3.97 -1.24
N SER A 326 -2.58 4.11 -2.49
CA SER A 326 -3.10 5.09 -3.46
C SER A 326 -4.25 4.49 -4.25
N THR A 327 -5.34 5.23 -4.45
CA THR A 327 -6.46 4.77 -5.28
C THR A 327 -6.15 4.91 -6.75
N PHE A 328 -6.14 6.13 -7.27
CA PHE A 328 -5.79 6.38 -8.66
C PHE A 328 -4.28 6.50 -8.85
N THR A 329 -3.83 6.15 -10.04
CA THR A 329 -2.44 6.33 -10.43
C THR A 329 -2.12 7.82 -10.53
N TYR A 330 -1.10 8.25 -9.78
CA TYR A 330 -0.57 9.60 -9.89
C TYR A 330 0.56 9.64 -10.92
N MET A 331 0.58 10.70 -11.70
CA MET A 331 1.68 11.08 -12.59
C MET A 331 2.03 12.54 -12.35
N ASN A 332 3.32 12.90 -12.31
CA ASN A 332 3.70 14.30 -12.29
C ASN A 332 3.16 15.01 -13.53
N GLN A 333 3.05 16.34 -13.49
CA GLN A 333 2.40 17.12 -14.53
C GLN A 333 2.93 16.80 -15.93
N ALA A 334 4.24 16.69 -16.09
CA ALA A 334 4.86 16.44 -17.38
C ALA A 334 4.49 15.07 -17.99
N VAL A 335 4.50 14.01 -17.18
CA VAL A 335 4.10 12.66 -17.63
C VAL A 335 2.60 12.60 -17.88
N PHE A 336 1.81 13.19 -16.97
CA PHE A 336 0.36 13.22 -17.07
C PHE A 336 -0.13 13.90 -18.35
N ASP A 337 0.40 15.08 -18.66
CA ASP A 337 0.00 15.82 -19.86
C ASP A 337 0.28 15.04 -21.14
N MET A 338 1.42 14.37 -21.22
CA MET A 338 1.75 13.53 -22.38
C MET A 338 0.79 12.34 -22.53
N VAL A 339 0.41 11.68 -21.44
CA VAL A 339 -0.54 10.54 -21.46
C VAL A 339 -1.95 11.04 -21.75
N SER A 340 -2.41 12.08 -21.07
CA SER A 340 -3.74 12.69 -21.24
C SER A 340 -3.95 13.19 -22.68
N ASN A 341 -2.94 13.87 -23.24
CA ASN A 341 -2.97 14.36 -24.62
C ASN A 341 -3.01 13.20 -25.63
N ALA A 342 -2.24 12.11 -25.38
CA ALA A 342 -2.26 10.95 -26.27
C ALA A 342 -3.65 10.31 -26.37
N PHE A 343 -4.44 10.30 -25.27
CA PHE A 343 -5.85 9.90 -25.32
C PHE A 343 -6.72 10.91 -26.05
N SER A 344 -6.59 12.20 -25.73
CA SER A 344 -7.40 13.27 -26.33
C SER A 344 -7.20 13.38 -27.85
N GLU A 345 -5.97 13.09 -28.34
CA GLU A 345 -5.66 13.11 -29.76
C GLU A 345 -6.25 11.90 -30.50
N GLN A 346 -6.35 10.74 -29.87
CA GLN A 346 -6.83 9.50 -30.49
C GLN A 346 -8.32 9.30 -30.36
N VAL A 347 -8.98 9.82 -29.30
CA VAL A 347 -10.42 9.71 -29.09
C VAL A 347 -11.12 10.85 -29.80
N LYS A 348 -11.71 10.56 -30.98
CA LYS A 348 -12.47 11.53 -31.81
C LYS A 348 -13.97 11.21 -31.87
N GLU A 349 -14.33 10.01 -31.46
CA GLU A 349 -15.71 9.51 -31.52
C GLU A 349 -16.60 10.15 -30.46
N TYR A 350 -16.02 10.48 -29.27
CA TYR A 350 -16.75 11.01 -28.13
C TYR A 350 -16.43 12.48 -27.89
N LYS A 351 -17.44 13.22 -27.42
CA LYS A 351 -17.26 14.63 -27.04
C LYS A 351 -16.54 14.71 -25.68
N ARG A 352 -15.69 15.70 -25.52
CA ARG A 352 -15.07 16.02 -24.23
C ARG A 352 -16.15 16.51 -23.24
N ALA A 353 -16.12 15.94 -22.04
CA ALA A 353 -16.98 16.33 -20.93
C ALA A 353 -16.27 17.32 -20.00
N GLU A 354 -15.91 18.52 -20.52
CA GLU A 354 -15.10 19.53 -19.82
C GLU A 354 -15.69 19.98 -18.47
N THR A 355 -17.02 20.05 -18.38
CA THR A 355 -17.69 20.34 -17.11
C THR A 355 -17.36 19.28 -16.06
N MET A 356 -17.32 18.01 -16.46
CA MET A 356 -16.95 16.90 -15.59
C MET A 356 -15.49 16.99 -15.16
N GLU A 357 -14.59 17.33 -16.10
CA GLU A 357 -13.17 17.51 -15.80
C GLU A 357 -12.95 18.60 -14.74
N SER A 358 -13.69 19.71 -14.86
CA SER A 358 -13.62 20.80 -13.90
C SER A 358 -14.15 20.41 -12.50
N GLN A 359 -15.18 19.57 -12.46
CA GLN A 359 -15.81 19.13 -11.20
C GLN A 359 -15.01 18.04 -10.49
N THR A 360 -14.42 17.11 -11.25
CA THR A 360 -13.73 15.93 -10.70
C THR A 360 -12.22 16.10 -10.57
N GLY A 361 -11.62 17.01 -11.35
CA GLY A 361 -10.17 17.14 -11.49
C GLY A 361 -9.52 16.03 -12.33
N LEU A 362 -10.33 15.10 -12.89
CA LEU A 362 -9.86 14.07 -13.82
C LEU A 362 -9.94 14.55 -15.25
N ARG A 363 -8.97 14.19 -16.08
CA ARG A 363 -8.96 14.53 -17.51
C ARG A 363 -8.08 13.55 -18.33
N PRO A 364 -8.48 13.19 -19.57
CA PRO A 364 -9.72 13.59 -20.25
C PRO A 364 -10.93 12.83 -19.72
N CYS A 365 -12.08 13.49 -19.78
CA CYS A 365 -13.40 12.86 -19.61
C CYS A 365 -14.15 12.92 -20.94
N PHE A 366 -14.92 11.88 -21.25
CA PHE A 366 -15.68 11.77 -22.49
C PHE A 366 -17.15 11.44 -22.21
N ASP A 367 -18.06 12.11 -22.90
CA ASP A 367 -19.49 11.80 -22.90
C ASP A 367 -19.72 10.62 -23.85
N VAL A 368 -20.13 9.50 -23.29
CA VAL A 368 -20.39 8.24 -24.01
C VAL A 368 -21.87 7.88 -24.01
N THR A 369 -22.75 8.83 -23.68
CA THR A 369 -24.19 8.65 -23.62
C THR A 369 -24.73 8.10 -24.95
N GLY A 370 -25.50 7.02 -24.86
CA GLY A 370 -26.11 6.38 -26.03
C GLY A 370 -25.18 5.46 -26.83
N HIS A 371 -24.01 5.15 -26.31
CA HIS A 371 -23.11 4.17 -26.91
C HIS A 371 -23.17 2.84 -26.13
N ASP A 372 -23.64 1.77 -26.77
CA ASP A 372 -23.74 0.43 -26.15
C ASP A 372 -22.37 -0.16 -25.75
N ALA A 373 -21.31 0.25 -26.42
CA ALA A 373 -19.95 -0.20 -26.17
C ALA A 373 -18.93 0.94 -26.29
N VAL A 374 -18.28 1.25 -25.18
CA VAL A 374 -17.24 2.28 -25.12
C VAL A 374 -15.91 1.72 -25.61
N LYS A 375 -15.31 2.36 -26.61
CA LYS A 375 -14.01 1.99 -27.18
C LYS A 375 -13.00 3.08 -26.90
N MET A 376 -11.94 2.74 -26.14
CA MET A 376 -10.83 3.66 -25.83
C MET A 376 -9.52 3.09 -26.35
N PRO A 377 -8.54 3.94 -26.70
CA PRO A 377 -7.19 3.48 -27.03
C PRO A 377 -6.60 2.65 -25.90
N ALA A 378 -6.04 1.49 -26.21
CA ALA A 378 -5.45 0.59 -25.22
C ALA A 378 -4.25 1.26 -24.51
N LEU A 379 -4.19 1.13 -23.20
CA LEU A 379 -3.06 1.59 -22.38
C LEU A 379 -2.18 0.40 -22.00
N THR A 380 -0.88 0.49 -22.31
CA THR A 380 0.09 -0.53 -21.90
C THR A 380 1.30 0.10 -21.24
N LEU A 381 1.68 -0.44 -20.09
CA LEU A 381 2.90 -0.10 -19.36
C LEU A 381 3.99 -1.13 -19.70
N HIS A 382 5.14 -0.68 -20.18
CA HIS A 382 6.27 -1.53 -20.55
C HIS A 382 7.41 -1.36 -19.54
N PHE A 383 7.83 -2.46 -18.94
CA PHE A 383 8.81 -2.47 -17.86
C PHE A 383 10.18 -3.00 -18.31
N LYS A 384 11.19 -2.76 -17.47
CA LYS A 384 12.52 -3.36 -17.59
C LYS A 384 12.40 -4.89 -17.54
N GLY A 385 13.15 -5.57 -18.40
CA GLY A 385 13.09 -7.03 -18.50
C GLY A 385 12.05 -7.54 -19.51
N GLY A 386 11.33 -6.65 -20.21
CA GLY A 386 10.38 -6.99 -21.27
C GLY A 386 8.96 -7.32 -20.77
N ALA A 387 8.70 -7.14 -19.46
CA ALA A 387 7.34 -7.31 -18.93
C ALA A 387 6.43 -6.19 -19.44
N GLU A 388 5.22 -6.56 -19.89
CA GLU A 388 4.21 -5.64 -20.39
C GLU A 388 2.90 -5.84 -19.62
N MET A 389 2.35 -4.74 -19.09
CA MET A 389 1.05 -4.70 -18.43
C MET A 389 0.05 -4.02 -19.36
N ALA A 390 -0.66 -4.81 -20.15
CA ALA A 390 -1.80 -4.35 -20.92
C ALA A 390 -2.99 -4.22 -19.99
N LEU A 391 -3.53 -3.02 -19.88
CA LEU A 391 -4.59 -2.70 -18.92
C LEU A 391 -5.97 -2.89 -19.55
N PRO A 392 -6.90 -3.59 -18.86
CA PRO A 392 -8.33 -3.54 -19.21
C PRO A 392 -8.86 -2.10 -19.10
N LEU A 393 -9.88 -1.78 -19.91
CA LEU A 393 -10.45 -0.44 -19.96
C LEU A 393 -10.89 0.06 -18.56
N GLU A 394 -11.52 -0.80 -17.80
CA GLU A 394 -12.00 -0.53 -16.44
C GLU A 394 -10.90 -0.21 -15.42
N ASN A 395 -9.61 -0.45 -15.74
CA ASN A 395 -8.49 -0.15 -14.86
C ASN A 395 -7.86 1.23 -15.11
N TYR A 396 -8.23 1.91 -16.21
CA TYR A 396 -7.69 3.24 -16.51
C TYR A 396 -8.74 4.26 -16.93
N PHE A 397 -9.99 3.83 -17.19
CA PHE A 397 -11.14 4.73 -17.29
C PHE A 397 -12.19 4.37 -16.25
N PHE A 398 -12.63 5.38 -15.51
CA PHE A 398 -13.71 5.25 -14.54
C PHE A 398 -15.02 5.71 -15.17
N ALA A 399 -16.02 4.82 -15.24
CA ALA A 399 -17.33 5.14 -15.73
C ALA A 399 -18.20 5.73 -14.60
N VAL A 400 -18.84 6.85 -14.88
CA VAL A 400 -19.83 7.50 -14.02
C VAL A 400 -21.16 7.53 -14.75
N ASP A 401 -22.13 6.85 -14.20
CA ASP A 401 -23.48 6.78 -14.74
C ASP A 401 -24.38 7.71 -13.89
N ASP A 402 -24.99 8.70 -14.49
CA ASP A 402 -26.06 9.51 -13.94
C ASP A 402 -27.33 9.28 -14.76
N VAL A 403 -28.48 9.64 -14.19
CA VAL A 403 -29.84 9.42 -14.80
C VAL A 403 -29.93 9.93 -16.23
N GLN A 404 -29.08 10.85 -16.65
CA GLN A 404 -29.13 11.50 -17.97
C GLN A 404 -27.85 11.44 -18.78
N LYS A 405 -26.73 11.01 -18.19
CA LYS A 405 -25.42 11.03 -18.85
C LYS A 405 -24.51 9.90 -18.40
N GLU A 406 -23.89 9.27 -19.35
CA GLU A 406 -22.81 8.33 -19.14
C GLU A 406 -21.48 8.99 -19.51
N VAL A 407 -20.60 9.14 -18.54
CA VAL A 407 -19.28 9.77 -18.73
C VAL A 407 -18.18 8.82 -18.29
N VAL A 408 -17.11 8.73 -19.06
CA VAL A 408 -15.89 8.02 -18.68
C VAL A 408 -14.73 8.98 -18.52
N CYS A 409 -14.01 8.90 -17.41
CA CYS A 409 -12.87 9.75 -17.10
C CYS A 409 -11.60 8.92 -16.92
N LEU A 410 -10.48 9.40 -17.45
CA LEU A 410 -9.17 8.78 -17.20
C LEU A 410 -8.90 8.80 -15.69
N SER A 411 -8.76 7.61 -15.09
CA SER A 411 -8.54 7.42 -13.64
C SER A 411 -7.07 7.61 -13.24
N MET A 412 -6.49 8.69 -13.74
CA MET A 412 -5.15 9.13 -13.41
C MET A 412 -5.19 10.57 -12.96
N VAL A 413 -4.35 10.90 -12.00
CA VAL A 413 -4.32 12.22 -11.37
C VAL A 413 -2.92 12.84 -11.46
N THR A 414 -2.90 14.16 -11.38
CA THR A 414 -1.67 14.94 -11.31
C THR A 414 -1.81 16.04 -10.26
N ASP A 415 -0.74 16.79 -10.00
CA ASP A 415 -0.81 17.93 -9.09
C ASP A 415 -1.91 18.91 -9.51
N ASN A 416 -2.60 19.43 -8.51
CA ASN A 416 -3.72 20.34 -8.66
C ASN A 416 -3.39 21.64 -7.90
N THR A 417 -3.67 22.77 -8.52
CA THR A 417 -3.43 24.09 -7.93
C THR A 417 -4.17 24.32 -6.61
N LEU A 418 -5.27 23.59 -6.36
CA LEU A 418 -6.01 23.65 -5.11
C LEU A 418 -5.19 23.12 -3.91
N LEU A 419 -4.23 22.23 -4.13
CA LEU A 419 -3.36 21.66 -3.10
C LEU A 419 -2.00 22.36 -3.01
N GLY A 420 -1.79 23.42 -3.76
CA GLY A 420 -0.55 24.19 -3.81
C GLY A 420 0.32 23.90 -5.05
N PRO A 421 1.52 24.47 -5.13
CA PRO A 421 2.39 24.34 -6.29
C PRO A 421 2.80 22.90 -6.56
N GLU A 422 3.16 22.60 -7.80
CA GLU A 422 3.66 21.28 -8.20
C GLU A 422 4.89 20.88 -7.36
N LEU A 423 4.91 19.63 -6.91
CA LEU A 423 6.08 19.05 -6.23
C LEU A 423 6.98 18.36 -7.26
N ILE A 424 8.11 18.98 -7.56
CA ILE A 424 9.09 18.46 -8.51
C ILE A 424 9.85 17.25 -7.95
N SER A 425 10.01 17.17 -6.61
CA SER A 425 10.72 16.08 -5.92
C SER A 425 9.93 14.78 -5.86
N GLY A 426 10.64 13.65 -5.71
CA GLY A 426 10.08 12.32 -5.50
C GLY A 426 9.64 11.59 -6.77
N PRO A 427 8.95 10.45 -6.66
CA PRO A 427 8.57 9.61 -7.80
C PRO A 427 7.66 10.37 -8.79
N SER A 428 7.94 10.20 -10.08
CA SER A 428 7.10 10.78 -11.14
C SER A 428 5.81 10.03 -11.37
N VAL A 429 5.79 8.72 -11.08
CA VAL A 429 4.62 7.86 -11.24
C VAL A 429 4.41 7.03 -9.99
N ILE A 430 3.17 7.02 -9.49
CA ILE A 430 2.74 6.17 -8.39
C ILE A 430 1.58 5.31 -8.91
N LEU A 431 1.84 4.01 -9.12
CA LEU A 431 0.82 3.07 -9.57
C LEU A 431 -0.13 2.76 -8.42
N GLY A 432 -1.38 3.19 -8.55
CA GLY A 432 -2.43 3.02 -7.54
C GLY A 432 -3.16 1.68 -7.64
N ASN A 433 -3.98 1.40 -6.64
CA ASN A 433 -4.69 0.12 -6.52
C ASN A 433 -5.78 -0.07 -7.60
N PHE A 434 -6.41 1.01 -8.08
CA PHE A 434 -7.43 0.94 -9.13
C PHE A 434 -6.88 0.37 -10.44
N LEU A 435 -5.65 0.75 -10.81
CA LEU A 435 -4.95 0.22 -11.97
C LEU A 435 -4.66 -1.28 -11.84
N MET A 436 -4.47 -1.78 -10.61
CA MET A 436 -4.12 -3.17 -10.31
C MET A 436 -5.32 -4.08 -10.04
N GLN A 437 -6.55 -3.61 -10.17
CA GLN A 437 -7.74 -4.44 -10.04
C GLN A 437 -7.74 -5.57 -11.08
N ASN A 438 -8.18 -6.77 -10.66
CA ASN A 438 -8.14 -7.96 -11.49
C ASN A 438 -6.73 -8.28 -12.05
N PHE A 439 -5.71 -7.99 -11.24
CA PHE A 439 -4.36 -8.49 -11.43
C PHE A 439 -3.92 -9.28 -10.19
N HIS A 440 -3.36 -10.44 -10.41
CA HIS A 440 -2.49 -11.07 -9.42
C HIS A 440 -1.17 -10.31 -9.45
N VAL A 441 -0.84 -9.67 -8.34
CA VAL A 441 0.39 -8.87 -8.15
C VAL A 441 1.26 -9.57 -7.11
N GLU A 442 2.54 -9.74 -7.40
CA GLU A 442 3.50 -10.44 -6.54
C GLU A 442 4.73 -9.58 -6.27
N TYR A 443 5.12 -9.51 -5.01
CA TYR A 443 6.37 -8.92 -4.52
C TYR A 443 7.30 -10.05 -4.07
N ASP A 444 8.25 -10.42 -4.92
CA ASP A 444 9.30 -11.40 -4.61
C ASP A 444 10.49 -10.65 -4.01
N LEU A 445 10.51 -10.60 -2.68
CA LEU A 445 11.50 -9.83 -1.92
C LEU A 445 12.88 -10.49 -1.94
N THR A 446 12.95 -11.81 -2.12
CA THR A 446 14.21 -12.55 -2.21
C THR A 446 14.92 -12.30 -3.53
N ASN A 447 14.18 -12.30 -4.64
CA ASN A 447 14.73 -12.09 -5.97
C ASN A 447 14.64 -10.62 -6.43
N GLU A 448 14.21 -9.71 -5.56
CA GLU A 448 14.05 -8.28 -5.83
C GLU A 448 13.30 -8.00 -7.14
N ARG A 449 12.13 -8.64 -7.32
CA ARG A 449 11.32 -8.49 -8.53
C ARG A 449 9.84 -8.32 -8.21
N PHE A 450 9.17 -7.58 -9.08
CA PHE A 450 7.75 -7.34 -9.05
C PHE A 450 7.09 -8.12 -10.20
N GLY A 451 6.12 -8.94 -9.87
CA GLY A 451 5.41 -9.80 -10.83
C GLY A 451 3.93 -9.42 -10.93
N PHE A 452 3.37 -9.61 -12.11
CA PHE A 452 1.94 -9.37 -12.31
C PHE A 452 1.39 -10.27 -13.42
N ARG A 453 0.08 -10.53 -13.34
CA ARG A 453 -0.70 -11.26 -14.34
C ARG A 453 -2.16 -10.83 -14.24
N GLN A 454 -2.81 -10.53 -15.35
CA GLN A 454 -4.25 -10.31 -15.39
C GLN A 454 -4.99 -11.60 -15.00
N GLN A 455 -5.93 -11.48 -14.08
CA GLN A 455 -6.68 -12.62 -13.55
C GLN A 455 -7.92 -12.10 -12.82
N SER A 456 -9.06 -12.76 -12.94
CA SER A 456 -10.20 -12.48 -12.05
C SER A 456 -9.81 -12.75 -10.61
N CYS A 457 -10.14 -11.80 -9.72
CA CYS A 457 -9.80 -11.84 -8.29
C CYS A 457 -11.01 -12.21 -7.40
N SER A 458 -12.15 -12.47 -7.99
CA SER A 458 -13.40 -12.90 -7.31
C SER A 458 -13.55 -14.41 -7.35
#